data_3637f596eefd02dece8e6cd06256db7c
#
_entry.id   3637f596eefd02dece8e6cd06256db7c
#
_cell.length_a   1.000
_cell.length_b   1.000
_cell.length_c   1.000
_cell.angle_alpha   90.00
_cell.angle_beta   90.00
_cell.angle_gamma   90.00
#
_symmetry.space_group_name_H-M   'P 1'
#
loop_
_entity.id
_entity.type
_entity.pdbx_description
1 polymer ?
#
loop_
_entity_poly.entity_id
_entity_poly.type
_entity_poly.pdbx_seq_one_letter_code
_entity_poly.pdbx_strand_id
1 'polypeptide(L)'
;MTLAEIARSFVERLERRDWDGFGALLHPDVVYEVPQTRERIRGRDTYVRFNIEYPGDWHLAPEIVLADEGGRDASVLFRWELDGDSMQGIVYLEVDDGVVTKVTDFWPEPYEPPPGREHLVERY
;
A
#
# COMPACT_ATOMS: atom_id res chain seq x y z
N MET A 1 -5.14 9.58 16.11
CA MET A 1 -3.94 8.89 15.57
C MET A 1 -3.09 9.89 14.79
N THR A 2 -1.77 9.76 14.89
CA THR A 2 -0.85 10.49 14.02
C THR A 2 -0.91 9.92 12.59
N LEU A 3 -0.35 10.65 11.61
CA LEU A 3 -0.25 10.13 10.24
C LEU A 3 0.52 8.82 10.19
N ALA A 4 1.62 8.72 10.93
CA ALA A 4 2.41 7.49 11.00
C ALA A 4 1.60 6.33 11.59
N GLU A 5 0.80 6.57 12.62
CA GLU A 5 -0.06 5.55 13.22
C GLU A 5 -1.15 5.09 12.25
N ILE A 6 -1.75 6.01 11.51
CA ILE A 6 -2.76 5.68 10.49
C ILE A 6 -2.12 4.82 9.39
N ALA A 7 -0.94 5.21 8.90
CA ALA A 7 -0.25 4.48 7.85
C ALA A 7 0.13 3.06 8.30
N ARG A 8 0.65 2.91 9.51
CA ARG A 8 0.98 1.59 10.06
C ARG A 8 -0.28 0.75 10.25
N SER A 9 -1.33 1.33 10.83
CA SER A 9 -2.60 0.65 11.05
C SER A 9 -3.25 0.19 9.74
N PHE A 10 -3.09 0.96 8.67
CA PHE A 10 -3.60 0.60 7.35
C PHE A 10 -3.07 -0.78 6.92
N VAL A 11 -1.77 -1.00 6.99
CA VAL A 11 -1.15 -2.27 6.60
C VAL A 11 -1.46 -3.36 7.63
N GLU A 12 -1.38 -3.06 8.91
CA GLU A 12 -1.60 -4.06 9.97
C GLU A 12 -3.05 -4.57 9.99
N ARG A 13 -4.03 -3.72 9.76
CA ARG A 13 -5.43 -4.14 9.73
C ARG A 13 -5.75 -4.99 8.52
N LEU A 14 -5.13 -4.70 7.36
CA LEU A 14 -5.20 -5.57 6.19
C LEU A 14 -4.64 -6.96 6.52
N GLU A 15 -3.46 -7.04 7.14
CA GLU A 15 -2.85 -8.31 7.53
C GLU A 15 -3.73 -9.12 8.46
N ARG A 16 -4.37 -8.48 9.40
CA ARG A 16 -5.27 -9.15 10.34
C ARG A 16 -6.63 -9.50 9.77
N ARG A 17 -6.93 -9.09 8.54
CA ARG A 17 -8.28 -9.20 7.96
C ARG A 17 -9.34 -8.52 8.83
N ASP A 18 -8.93 -7.45 9.52
CA ASP A 18 -9.84 -6.62 10.32
C ASP A 18 -10.55 -5.62 9.39
N TRP A 19 -11.56 -6.12 8.71
CA TRP A 19 -12.26 -5.34 7.67
C TRP A 19 -13.03 -4.16 8.24
N ASP A 20 -13.63 -4.31 9.41
CA ASP A 20 -14.29 -3.20 10.09
C ASP A 20 -13.30 -2.13 10.49
N GLY A 21 -12.18 -2.53 11.11
CA GLY A 21 -11.11 -1.60 11.49
C GLY A 21 -10.43 -0.95 10.29
N PHE A 22 -10.22 -1.71 9.21
CA PHE A 22 -9.64 -1.18 7.97
C PHE A 22 -10.59 -0.15 7.36
N GLY A 23 -11.87 -0.49 7.21
CA GLY A 23 -12.88 0.43 6.69
C GLY A 23 -13.01 1.70 7.52
N ALA A 24 -12.85 1.60 8.84
CA ALA A 24 -12.92 2.76 9.73
C ALA A 24 -11.79 3.78 9.49
N LEU A 25 -10.68 3.38 8.88
CA LEU A 25 -9.61 4.30 8.50
C LEU A 25 -9.90 5.10 7.24
N LEU A 26 -10.89 4.68 6.45
CA LEU A 26 -11.15 5.18 5.10
C LEU A 26 -12.31 6.17 5.07
N HIS A 27 -12.14 7.24 4.29
CA HIS A 27 -13.26 8.11 3.95
C HIS A 27 -14.28 7.34 3.10
N PRO A 28 -15.60 7.58 3.25
CA PRO A 28 -16.60 6.90 2.40
C PRO A 28 -16.36 7.04 0.90
N ASP A 29 -15.79 8.17 0.46
CA ASP A 29 -15.49 8.45 -0.94
C ASP A 29 -14.01 8.26 -1.29
N VAL A 30 -13.29 7.42 -0.55
CA VAL A 30 -11.88 7.13 -0.81
C VAL A 30 -11.66 6.69 -2.25
N VAL A 31 -10.53 7.11 -2.83
CA VAL A 31 -10.11 6.70 -4.17
C VAL A 31 -8.83 5.88 -4.03
N TYR A 32 -8.83 4.71 -4.64
CA TYR A 32 -7.68 3.82 -4.72
C TYR A 32 -7.20 3.74 -6.16
N GLU A 33 -5.90 3.90 -6.37
CA GLU A 33 -5.32 3.84 -7.71
C GLU A 33 -4.08 2.98 -7.73
N VAL A 34 -3.92 2.21 -8.81
CA VAL A 34 -2.68 1.49 -9.15
C VAL A 34 -2.17 2.07 -10.47
N PRO A 35 -1.21 3.00 -10.44
CA PRO A 35 -0.73 3.65 -11.66
C PRO A 35 -0.13 2.69 -12.69
N GLN A 36 0.51 1.62 -12.23
CA GLN A 36 1.16 0.65 -13.14
C GLN A 36 0.17 -0.12 -14.01
N THR A 37 -1.01 -0.43 -13.50
CA THR A 37 -2.08 -1.09 -14.25
C THR A 37 -3.14 -0.12 -14.74
N ARG A 38 -3.10 1.14 -14.24
CA ARG A 38 -4.08 2.19 -14.54
C ARG A 38 -5.49 1.83 -14.09
N GLU A 39 -5.59 1.09 -12.99
CA GLU A 39 -6.86 0.75 -12.36
C GLU A 39 -7.20 1.75 -11.27
N ARG A 40 -8.50 1.98 -11.09
CA ARG A 40 -9.03 2.87 -10.06
C ARG A 40 -10.27 2.26 -9.43
N ILE A 41 -10.37 2.41 -8.12
CA ILE A 41 -11.58 2.06 -7.36
C ILE A 41 -12.08 3.33 -6.68
N ARG A 42 -13.39 3.59 -6.78
CA ARG A 42 -14.04 4.71 -6.10
C ARG A 42 -14.96 4.17 -5.03
N GLY A 43 -14.82 4.69 -3.80
CA GLY A 43 -15.67 4.37 -2.68
C GLY A 43 -15.11 3.28 -1.77
N ARG A 44 -15.36 3.49 -0.48
CA ARG A 44 -14.86 2.63 0.60
C ARG A 44 -15.35 1.19 0.49
N ASP A 45 -16.63 1.00 0.26
CA ASP A 45 -17.21 -0.35 0.27
C ASP A 45 -16.63 -1.23 -0.85
N THR A 46 -16.46 -0.65 -2.04
CA THR A 46 -15.85 -1.36 -3.17
C THR A 46 -14.37 -1.65 -2.90
N TYR A 47 -13.65 -0.71 -2.31
CA TYR A 47 -12.24 -0.91 -2.00
C TYR A 47 -12.03 -1.98 -0.92
N VAL A 48 -12.83 -1.97 0.14
CA VAL A 48 -12.79 -3.04 1.14
C VAL A 48 -13.10 -4.40 0.50
N ARG A 49 -14.12 -4.47 -0.33
CA ARG A 49 -14.49 -5.68 -1.06
C ARG A 49 -13.37 -6.18 -1.96
N PHE A 50 -12.67 -5.30 -2.65
CA PHE A 50 -11.51 -5.64 -3.47
C PHE A 50 -10.46 -6.40 -2.66
N ASN A 51 -10.18 -5.95 -1.44
CA ASN A 51 -9.21 -6.60 -0.56
C ASN A 51 -9.74 -7.95 -0.02
N ILE A 52 -11.03 -8.02 0.31
CA ILE A 52 -11.65 -9.27 0.77
C ILE A 52 -11.59 -10.34 -0.32
N GLU A 53 -11.86 -9.96 -1.56
CA GLU A 53 -11.92 -10.87 -2.71
C GLU A 53 -10.54 -11.14 -3.34
N TYR A 54 -9.49 -10.50 -2.87
CA TYR A 54 -8.16 -10.69 -3.43
C TYR A 54 -7.72 -12.14 -3.20
N PRO A 55 -7.33 -12.88 -4.27
CA PRO A 55 -7.08 -14.32 -4.17
C PRO A 55 -5.76 -14.64 -3.46
N GLY A 56 -5.72 -15.84 -2.88
CA GLY A 56 -4.53 -16.41 -2.29
C GLY A 56 -4.35 -16.08 -0.81
N ASP A 57 -3.39 -16.74 -0.20
CA ASP A 57 -3.02 -16.54 1.20
C ASP A 57 -1.91 -15.49 1.28
N TRP A 58 -2.28 -14.23 1.09
CA TRP A 58 -1.34 -13.13 1.11
C TRP A 58 -1.09 -12.62 2.53
N HIS A 59 0.15 -12.16 2.77
CA HIS A 59 0.59 -11.57 4.02
C HIS A 59 1.31 -10.27 3.78
N LEU A 60 1.12 -9.32 4.70
CA LEU A 60 1.71 -7.99 4.66
C LEU A 60 2.45 -7.70 5.95
N ALA A 61 3.60 -7.05 5.85
CA ALA A 61 4.30 -6.52 7.00
C ALA A 61 4.89 -5.14 6.66
N PRO A 62 4.64 -4.10 7.47
CA PRO A 62 5.28 -2.81 7.25
C PRO A 62 6.78 -2.91 7.52
N GLU A 63 7.59 -2.36 6.62
CA GLU A 63 9.04 -2.29 6.79
C GLU A 63 9.49 -0.87 7.13
N ILE A 64 9.01 0.13 6.37
CA ILE A 64 9.33 1.53 6.61
C ILE A 64 8.04 2.32 6.56
N VAL A 65 7.79 3.11 7.60
CA VAL A 65 6.65 4.03 7.67
C VAL A 65 7.20 5.45 7.68
N LEU A 66 6.77 6.26 6.71
CA LEU A 66 7.13 7.66 6.60
C LEU A 66 5.87 8.51 6.64
N ALA A 67 5.94 9.64 7.31
CA ALA A 67 4.81 10.55 7.41
C ALA A 67 5.28 12.00 7.42
N ASP A 68 4.60 12.84 6.65
CA ASP A 68 4.75 14.28 6.71
C ASP A 68 3.78 14.82 7.76
N GLU A 69 4.22 14.86 9.01
CA GLU A 69 3.36 15.23 10.14
C GLU A 69 2.86 16.68 10.08
N GLY A 70 3.50 17.55 9.30
CA GLY A 70 3.01 18.91 9.05
C GLY A 70 2.06 19.00 7.86
N GLY A 71 1.89 17.91 7.12
CA GLY A 71 1.06 17.83 5.92
C GLY A 71 -0.04 16.79 6.04
N ARG A 72 -0.33 16.13 4.91
CA ARG A 72 -1.42 15.13 4.82
C ARG A 72 -0.96 13.80 4.26
N ASP A 73 0.32 13.64 3.96
CA ASP A 73 0.83 12.49 3.23
C ASP A 73 1.60 11.53 4.12
N ALA A 74 1.41 10.27 3.90
CA ALA A 74 2.18 9.21 4.52
C ALA A 74 2.45 8.11 3.51
N SER A 75 3.47 7.30 3.76
CA SER A 75 3.76 6.14 2.92
C SER A 75 4.29 4.98 3.75
N VAL A 76 4.10 3.78 3.22
CA VAL A 76 4.63 2.55 3.80
C VAL A 76 5.31 1.75 2.70
N LEU A 77 6.58 1.40 2.93
CA LEU A 77 7.23 0.32 2.22
C LEU A 77 6.89 -0.95 2.99
N PHE A 78 6.25 -1.91 2.33
CA PHE A 78 5.80 -3.12 2.98
C PHE A 78 6.27 -4.36 2.23
N ARG A 79 6.39 -5.47 2.97
CA ARG A 79 6.63 -6.77 2.40
C ARG A 79 5.30 -7.42 2.08
N TRP A 80 5.22 -8.00 0.90
CA TRP A 80 4.10 -8.82 0.46
C TRP A 80 4.58 -10.25 0.27
N GLU A 81 3.86 -11.22 0.82
CA GLU A 81 4.13 -12.62 0.63
C GLU A 81 2.87 -13.33 0.12
N LEU A 82 3.04 -14.14 -0.90
CA LEU A 82 1.95 -14.92 -1.51
C LEU A 82 2.51 -16.22 -2.06
N ASP A 83 2.00 -17.36 -1.56
CA ASP A 83 2.35 -18.70 -2.03
C ASP A 83 3.87 -18.95 -2.06
N GLY A 84 4.61 -18.45 -1.09
CA GLY A 84 6.06 -18.62 -0.99
C GLY A 84 6.89 -17.57 -1.72
N ASP A 85 6.27 -16.75 -2.56
CA ASP A 85 6.94 -15.63 -3.20
C ASP A 85 6.89 -14.40 -2.29
N SER A 86 7.96 -13.61 -2.32
CA SER A 86 8.06 -12.38 -1.54
C SER A 86 8.43 -11.22 -2.44
N MET A 87 7.76 -10.09 -2.26
CA MET A 87 8.06 -8.85 -2.95
C MET A 87 7.79 -7.66 -2.04
N GLN A 88 8.22 -6.49 -2.47
CA GLN A 88 7.92 -5.25 -1.77
C GLN A 88 6.85 -4.48 -2.54
N GLY A 89 6.01 -3.78 -1.79
CA GLY A 89 5.08 -2.82 -2.34
C GLY A 89 5.26 -1.48 -1.63
N ILE A 90 4.79 -0.42 -2.27
CA ILE A 90 4.82 0.92 -1.71
C ILE A 90 3.41 1.48 -1.80
N VAL A 91 2.88 1.95 -0.67
CA VAL A 91 1.60 2.63 -0.65
C VAL A 91 1.78 4.07 -0.21
N TYR A 92 1.13 4.99 -0.93
CA TYR A 92 1.03 6.39 -0.55
C TYR A 92 -0.41 6.67 -0.11
N LEU A 93 -0.53 7.38 1.01
CA LEU A 93 -1.81 7.72 1.61
C LEU A 93 -1.94 9.23 1.71
N GLU A 94 -3.08 9.76 1.26
CA GLU A 94 -3.48 11.12 1.59
C GLU A 94 -4.54 11.02 2.69
N VAL A 95 -4.33 11.76 3.76
CA VAL A 95 -5.19 11.73 4.96
C VAL A 95 -5.75 13.12 5.18
N ASP A 96 -7.05 13.21 5.38
CA ASP A 96 -7.73 14.46 5.69
C ASP A 96 -8.72 14.21 6.83
N ASP A 97 -8.68 15.07 7.83
CA ASP A 97 -9.54 14.97 9.01
C ASP A 97 -9.50 13.57 9.67
N GLY A 98 -8.31 13.00 9.76
CA GLY A 98 -8.08 11.71 10.43
C GLY A 98 -8.45 10.47 9.64
N VAL A 99 -8.92 10.60 8.40
CA VAL A 99 -9.28 9.46 7.55
C VAL A 99 -8.54 9.52 6.22
N VAL A 100 -8.30 8.33 5.65
CA VAL A 100 -7.62 8.19 4.37
C VAL A 100 -8.59 8.54 3.24
N THR A 101 -8.22 9.54 2.44
CA THR A 101 -9.03 9.99 1.30
C THR A 101 -8.53 9.47 -0.04
N LYS A 102 -7.24 9.13 -0.13
CA LYS A 102 -6.68 8.56 -1.35
C LYS A 102 -5.59 7.56 -1.01
N VAL A 103 -5.56 6.47 -1.77
CA VAL A 103 -4.56 5.41 -1.69
C VAL A 103 -3.96 5.22 -3.07
N THR A 104 -2.63 5.26 -3.15
CA THR A 104 -1.91 4.98 -4.38
C THR A 104 -0.94 3.83 -4.13
N ASP A 105 -1.13 2.72 -4.83
CA ASP A 105 -0.30 1.53 -4.70
C ASP A 105 0.70 1.43 -5.84
N PHE A 106 1.94 1.12 -5.50
CA PHE A 106 2.98 0.76 -6.46
C PHE A 106 3.51 -0.63 -6.14
N TRP A 107 3.65 -1.43 -7.19
CA TRP A 107 4.15 -2.80 -7.12
C TRP A 107 5.39 -2.92 -7.99
N PRO A 108 6.59 -2.52 -7.46
CA PRO A 108 7.82 -2.55 -8.25
C PRO A 108 8.21 -4.00 -8.55
N GLU A 109 7.99 -4.40 -9.79
CA GLU A 109 8.40 -5.72 -10.28
C GLU A 109 9.83 -5.68 -10.77
N PRO A 110 10.64 -6.71 -10.48
CA PRO A 110 12.02 -6.77 -11.00
C PRO A 110 12.02 -6.90 -12.52
N TYR A 111 12.99 -6.27 -13.15
CA TYR A 111 13.23 -6.39 -14.59
C TYR A 111 14.72 -6.29 -14.87
N GLU A 112 15.15 -6.75 -16.05
CA GLU A 112 16.55 -6.72 -16.42
C GLU A 112 17.03 -5.28 -16.64
N PRO A 113 18.23 -4.94 -16.11
CA PRO A 113 18.75 -3.60 -16.31
C PRO A 113 19.12 -3.35 -17.78
N PRO A 114 19.06 -2.09 -18.24
CA PRO A 114 19.53 -1.74 -19.57
C PRO A 114 21.03 -2.09 -19.71
N PRO A 115 21.48 -2.50 -20.90
CA PRO A 115 22.90 -2.82 -21.14
C PRO A 115 23.77 -1.57 -21.10
N GLY A 116 25.07 -1.76 -20.90
CA GLY A 116 26.09 -0.70 -21.02
C GLY A 116 26.60 -0.14 -19.70
N ARG A 117 26.10 -0.62 -18.56
CA ARG A 117 26.53 -0.14 -17.24
C ARG A 117 27.07 -1.24 -16.32
N GLU A 118 27.34 -2.43 -16.87
CA GLU A 118 27.77 -3.62 -16.13
C GLU A 118 29.10 -3.38 -15.39
N HIS A 119 29.96 -2.52 -15.94
CA HIS A 119 31.25 -2.17 -15.34
C HIS A 119 31.17 -1.24 -14.14
N LEU A 120 29.98 -0.69 -13.86
CA LEU A 120 29.78 0.29 -12.78
C LEU A 120 28.91 -0.24 -11.64
N VAL A 121 28.23 -1.36 -11.83
CA VAL A 121 27.24 -1.88 -10.88
C VAL A 121 27.55 -3.32 -10.49
N GLU A 122 27.11 -3.69 -9.29
CA GLU A 122 27.07 -5.08 -8.86
C GLU A 122 25.62 -5.58 -8.95
N ARG A 123 25.43 -6.85 -9.25
CA ARG A 123 24.12 -7.50 -9.21
C ARG A 123 23.97 -8.24 -7.88
N TYR A 124 22.76 -8.16 -7.28
CA TYR A 124 22.47 -8.82 -6.01
C TYR A 124 21.09 -9.46 -6.01
#